data_89d771500c8114f8f40277baf60baaa0
#
_entry.id   89d771500c8114f8f40277baf60baaa0
#
_cell.length_a   1.000
_cell.length_b   1.000
_cell.length_c   1.000
_cell.angle_alpha   90.00
_cell.angle_beta   90.00
_cell.angle_gamma   90.00
#
_symmetry.space_group_name_H-M   'P 1'
#
loop_
_entity.id
_entity.type
_entity.pdbx_description
1 polymer ?
#
loop_
_entity_poly.entity_id
_entity_poly.type
_entity_poly.pdbx_seq_one_letter_code
_entity_poly.pdbx_strand_id
1 'polypeptide(L)'
;EKDPKDRNVSMVFQNYALYPHMTVEENLGFSLKIAKVNKEEIQTKVNEAVKILGLEELRKRKPSQLSGGQRQRVAMGRAIVRRPDAFLFDEPLSNLDAKLRNQMRTEIKRLHQKVQTTIVYVTHDQVEAMTLADRIVIMKDGIIEQIGTPLELFETPATKFVATFIGSPSMNMIDSTVEKIEDRLFLTTEGGIEIPVPKSKLSSVEIGQKIAFGFRAEDIVP
;
A
#
# COMPACT_ATOMS: atom_id res chain seq x y z
N GLU A 1 -0.54 16.16 24.39
CA GLU A 1 0.16 15.25 23.46
C GLU A 1 0.48 13.94 24.18
N LYS A 2 0.23 12.76 23.54
CA LYS A 2 0.52 11.45 24.13
C LYS A 2 1.90 10.97 23.67
N ASP A 3 2.69 10.44 24.62
CA ASP A 3 3.94 9.76 24.27
C ASP A 3 3.66 8.57 23.32
N PRO A 4 4.56 8.24 22.37
CA PRO A 4 4.38 7.10 21.46
C PRO A 4 4.08 5.77 22.17
N LYS A 5 4.70 5.52 23.34
CA LYS A 5 4.48 4.31 24.16
C LYS A 5 3.04 4.17 24.67
N ASP A 6 2.32 5.30 24.83
CA ASP A 6 0.96 5.36 25.41
C ASP A 6 -0.14 5.43 24.34
N ARG A 7 0.21 5.39 23.04
CA ARG A 7 -0.72 5.54 21.91
C ARG A 7 -1.43 4.25 21.50
N ASN A 8 -1.19 3.14 22.17
CA ASN A 8 -1.74 1.82 21.80
C ASN A 8 -1.63 1.48 20.31
N VAL A 9 -0.52 1.83 19.66
CA VAL A 9 -0.20 1.47 18.28
C VAL A 9 0.91 0.43 18.23
N SER A 10 0.94 -0.38 17.18
CA SER A 10 2.02 -1.36 16.95
C SER A 10 2.61 -1.17 15.58
N MET A 11 3.94 -1.17 15.49
CA MET A 11 4.67 -0.94 14.24
C MET A 11 5.38 -2.20 13.77
N VAL A 12 5.30 -2.46 12.47
CA VAL A 12 6.08 -3.45 11.73
C VAL A 12 7.08 -2.70 10.87
N PHE A 13 8.35 -2.89 11.14
CA PHE A 13 9.45 -2.21 10.46
C PHE A 13 9.90 -2.97 9.22
N GLN A 14 10.48 -2.26 8.26
CA GLN A 14 11.07 -2.79 7.04
C GLN A 14 12.11 -3.91 7.29
N ASN A 15 12.91 -3.80 8.35
CA ASN A 15 13.93 -4.78 8.74
C ASN A 15 13.42 -5.84 9.71
N TYR A 16 12.10 -5.94 9.92
CA TYR A 16 11.41 -6.84 10.83
C TYR A 16 11.70 -6.60 12.32
N ALA A 17 12.83 -6.00 12.69
CA ALA A 17 13.30 -5.70 14.06
C ALA A 17 13.14 -6.87 15.05
N LEU A 18 13.40 -8.11 14.60
CA LEU A 18 13.32 -9.31 15.45
C LEU A 18 14.51 -9.38 16.40
N TYR A 19 14.28 -9.90 17.61
CA TYR A 19 15.33 -10.18 18.57
C TYR A 19 16.07 -11.47 18.17
N PRO A 20 17.34 -11.40 17.71
CA PRO A 20 18.00 -12.54 17.06
C PRO A 20 18.33 -13.69 18.02
N HIS A 21 18.48 -13.41 19.31
CA HIS A 21 18.78 -14.39 20.35
C HIS A 21 17.53 -15.11 20.88
N MET A 22 16.34 -14.58 20.60
CA MET A 22 15.05 -15.13 21.05
C MET A 22 14.45 -16.06 20.00
N THR A 23 13.72 -17.07 20.44
CA THR A 23 12.87 -17.92 19.59
C THR A 23 11.67 -17.13 19.05
N VAL A 24 10.93 -17.72 18.11
CA VAL A 24 9.66 -17.14 17.59
C VAL A 24 8.70 -16.86 18.76
N GLU A 25 8.46 -17.85 19.61
CA GLU A 25 7.55 -17.72 20.76
C GLU A 25 7.97 -16.61 21.72
N GLU A 26 9.26 -16.51 22.02
CA GLU A 26 9.82 -15.45 22.86
C GLU A 26 9.70 -14.07 22.21
N ASN A 27 9.96 -13.96 20.90
CA ASN A 27 9.76 -12.73 20.13
C ASN A 27 8.31 -12.25 20.21
N LEU A 28 7.34 -13.15 20.02
CA LEU A 28 5.91 -12.84 20.09
C LEU A 28 5.49 -12.34 21.49
N GLY A 29 5.92 -13.03 22.54
CA GLY A 29 5.52 -12.72 23.91
C GLY A 29 6.27 -11.57 24.56
N PHE A 30 7.37 -11.09 23.99
CA PHE A 30 8.30 -10.18 24.65
C PHE A 30 7.65 -8.85 25.08
N SER A 31 6.88 -8.21 24.22
CA SER A 31 6.22 -6.94 24.54
C SER A 31 5.21 -7.07 25.70
N LEU A 32 4.48 -8.18 25.75
CA LEU A 32 3.54 -8.47 26.83
C LEU A 32 4.26 -8.75 28.15
N LYS A 33 5.44 -9.42 28.09
CA LYS A 33 6.28 -9.66 29.25
C LYS A 33 6.81 -8.35 29.85
N ILE A 34 7.25 -7.40 29.00
CA ILE A 34 7.67 -6.07 29.47
C ILE A 34 6.49 -5.32 30.11
N ALA A 35 5.29 -5.44 29.51
CA ALA A 35 4.06 -4.87 30.08
C ALA A 35 3.57 -5.58 31.34
N LYS A 36 4.33 -6.56 31.88
CA LYS A 36 4.00 -7.33 33.09
C LYS A 36 2.65 -8.05 33.04
N VAL A 37 2.19 -8.42 31.84
CA VAL A 37 1.02 -9.28 31.65
C VAL A 37 1.28 -10.65 32.28
N ASN A 38 0.27 -11.28 32.85
CA ASN A 38 0.42 -12.58 33.44
C ASN A 38 0.81 -13.68 32.42
N LYS A 39 1.50 -14.74 32.90
CA LYS A 39 2.07 -15.78 32.03
C LYS A 39 0.99 -16.53 31.21
N GLU A 40 -0.15 -16.79 31.79
CA GLU A 40 -1.25 -17.54 31.16
C GLU A 40 -1.86 -16.73 30.00
N GLU A 41 -2.08 -15.44 30.23
CA GLU A 41 -2.58 -14.53 29.20
C GLU A 41 -1.57 -14.35 28.07
N ILE A 42 -0.26 -14.23 28.37
CA ILE A 42 0.80 -14.21 27.35
C ILE A 42 0.73 -15.47 26.49
N GLN A 43 0.64 -16.64 27.14
CA GLN A 43 0.59 -17.92 26.43
C GLN A 43 -0.64 -18.00 25.52
N THR A 44 -1.79 -17.57 25.99
CA THR A 44 -3.04 -17.53 25.20
C THR A 44 -2.90 -16.63 23.97
N LYS A 45 -2.45 -15.39 24.15
CA LYS A 45 -2.27 -14.43 23.04
C LYS A 45 -1.21 -14.89 22.05
N VAL A 46 -0.11 -15.48 22.50
CA VAL A 46 0.93 -16.06 21.64
C VAL A 46 0.38 -17.24 20.85
N ASN A 47 -0.39 -18.13 21.47
CA ASN A 47 -1.02 -19.27 20.78
C ASN A 47 -1.99 -18.79 19.68
N GLU A 48 -2.80 -17.77 19.96
CA GLU A 48 -3.69 -17.18 18.96
C GLU A 48 -2.90 -16.62 17.78
N ALA A 49 -1.86 -15.82 18.04
CA ALA A 49 -1.03 -15.24 16.98
C ALA A 49 -0.30 -16.31 16.15
N VAL A 50 0.24 -17.34 16.79
CA VAL A 50 0.88 -18.48 16.13
C VAL A 50 -0.10 -19.17 15.17
N LYS A 51 -1.34 -19.41 15.61
CA LYS A 51 -2.39 -20.05 14.80
C LYS A 51 -2.84 -19.17 13.63
N ILE A 52 -3.02 -17.85 13.86
CA ILE A 52 -3.42 -16.90 12.81
C ILE A 52 -2.38 -16.87 11.69
N LEU A 53 -1.08 -16.95 12.04
CA LEU A 53 0.05 -16.75 11.13
C LEU A 53 0.67 -18.06 10.60
N GLY A 54 0.18 -19.23 11.02
CA GLY A 54 0.73 -20.54 10.63
C GLY A 54 2.20 -20.70 11.05
N LEU A 55 2.49 -20.44 12.33
CA LEU A 55 3.85 -20.50 12.90
C LEU A 55 4.05 -21.67 13.88
N GLU A 56 3.12 -22.62 13.93
CA GLU A 56 3.08 -23.73 14.88
C GLU A 56 4.42 -24.49 14.93
N GLU A 57 4.90 -24.94 13.76
CA GLU A 57 6.13 -25.71 13.63
C GLU A 57 7.42 -24.89 13.80
N LEU A 58 7.30 -23.57 13.88
CA LEU A 58 8.42 -22.64 13.93
C LEU A 58 8.65 -22.04 15.32
N ARG A 59 7.81 -22.33 16.31
CA ARG A 59 7.78 -21.69 17.63
C ARG A 59 9.13 -21.63 18.32
N LYS A 60 9.91 -22.71 18.24
CA LYS A 60 11.21 -22.85 18.91
C LYS A 60 12.40 -22.42 18.05
N ARG A 61 12.17 -22.02 16.79
CA ARG A 61 13.23 -21.53 15.90
C ARG A 61 13.62 -20.10 16.24
N LYS A 62 14.90 -19.77 15.97
CA LYS A 62 15.42 -18.41 16.03
C LYS A 62 15.33 -17.73 14.68
N PRO A 63 15.35 -16.38 14.60
CA PRO A 63 15.27 -15.63 13.32
C PRO A 63 16.26 -16.07 12.24
N SER A 64 17.47 -16.49 12.63
CA SER A 64 18.49 -17.02 11.71
C SER A 64 18.09 -18.32 11.00
N GLN A 65 17.11 -19.05 11.53
CA GLN A 65 16.62 -20.33 11.02
C GLN A 65 15.32 -20.15 10.20
N LEU A 66 14.92 -18.93 9.91
CA LEU A 66 13.67 -18.57 9.23
C LEU A 66 13.93 -17.97 7.85
N SER A 67 13.04 -18.27 6.90
CA SER A 67 13.00 -17.55 5.62
C SER A 67 12.55 -16.10 5.80
N GLY A 68 12.72 -15.24 4.77
CA GLY A 68 12.27 -13.85 4.78
C GLY A 68 10.79 -13.70 5.15
N GLY A 69 9.90 -14.43 4.47
CA GLY A 69 8.46 -14.41 4.77
C GLY A 69 8.11 -14.96 6.15
N GLN A 70 8.85 -15.96 6.65
CA GLN A 70 8.66 -16.44 8.02
C GLN A 70 9.06 -15.38 9.06
N ARG A 71 10.19 -14.68 8.85
CA ARG A 71 10.59 -13.56 9.71
C ARG A 71 9.55 -12.45 9.70
N GLN A 72 9.00 -12.12 8.55
CA GLN A 72 7.94 -11.13 8.43
C GLN A 72 6.68 -11.53 9.19
N ARG A 73 6.21 -12.79 9.05
CA ARG A 73 5.07 -13.27 9.84
C ARG A 73 5.32 -13.16 11.34
N VAL A 74 6.53 -13.43 11.80
CA VAL A 74 6.89 -13.22 13.21
C VAL A 74 6.82 -11.75 13.60
N ALA A 75 7.32 -10.83 12.76
CA ALA A 75 7.22 -9.38 13.00
C ALA A 75 5.76 -8.90 13.09
N MET A 76 4.89 -9.38 12.18
CA MET A 76 3.46 -9.11 12.25
C MET A 76 2.83 -9.69 13.53
N GLY A 77 3.23 -10.90 13.94
CA GLY A 77 2.75 -11.52 15.17
C GLY A 77 3.10 -10.72 16.42
N ARG A 78 4.30 -10.12 16.49
CA ARG A 78 4.67 -9.21 17.56
C ARG A 78 3.73 -8.00 17.70
N ALA A 79 3.23 -7.52 16.55
CA ALA A 79 2.25 -6.43 16.55
C ALA A 79 0.86 -6.93 17.00
N ILE A 80 0.42 -8.08 16.49
CA ILE A 80 -0.93 -8.64 16.72
C ILE A 80 -1.17 -8.96 18.19
N VAL A 81 -0.18 -9.57 18.89
CA VAL A 81 -0.34 -9.98 20.31
C VAL A 81 -0.70 -8.82 21.24
N ARG A 82 -0.38 -7.59 20.84
CA ARG A 82 -0.71 -6.38 21.62
C ARG A 82 -2.17 -5.94 21.47
N ARG A 83 -2.88 -6.41 20.41
CA ARG A 83 -4.22 -5.95 20.05
C ARG A 83 -4.31 -4.42 20.02
N PRO A 84 -3.52 -3.73 19.17
CA PRO A 84 -3.48 -2.28 19.13
C PRO A 84 -4.74 -1.70 18.47
N ASP A 85 -4.98 -0.40 18.68
CA ASP A 85 -6.04 0.34 17.99
C ASP A 85 -5.72 0.59 16.50
N ALA A 86 -4.42 0.63 16.15
CA ALA A 86 -3.95 0.70 14.77
C ALA A 86 -2.59 0.03 14.59
N PHE A 87 -2.40 -0.59 13.42
CA PHE A 87 -1.10 -1.07 12.95
C PHE A 87 -0.44 -0.03 12.06
N LEU A 88 0.88 0.13 12.21
CA LEU A 88 1.71 0.95 11.36
C LEU A 88 2.69 0.02 10.62
N PHE A 89 2.54 -0.13 9.31
CA PHE A 89 3.41 -0.96 8.47
C PHE A 89 4.30 -0.06 7.63
N ASP A 90 5.61 -0.11 7.88
CA ASP A 90 6.61 0.69 7.20
C ASP A 90 7.36 -0.18 6.19
N GLU A 91 6.95 -0.12 4.93
CA GLU A 91 7.48 -0.90 3.80
C GLU A 91 7.73 -2.40 4.13
N PRO A 92 6.77 -3.11 4.69
CA PRO A 92 7.03 -4.43 5.27
C PRO A 92 7.44 -5.49 4.24
N LEU A 93 7.18 -5.28 2.94
CA LEU A 93 7.46 -6.25 1.88
C LEU A 93 8.68 -5.91 1.01
N SER A 94 9.33 -4.76 1.23
CA SER A 94 10.41 -4.25 0.37
C SER A 94 11.62 -5.18 0.28
N ASN A 95 11.94 -5.91 1.36
CA ASN A 95 13.09 -6.82 1.44
C ASN A 95 12.80 -8.26 0.97
N LEU A 96 11.67 -8.49 0.28
CA LEU A 96 11.28 -9.80 -0.21
C LEU A 96 11.43 -9.89 -1.74
N ASP A 97 11.76 -11.09 -2.24
CA ASP A 97 11.70 -11.37 -3.67
C ASP A 97 10.26 -11.31 -4.20
N ALA A 98 10.10 -11.15 -5.52
CA ALA A 98 8.79 -10.91 -6.15
C ALA A 98 7.77 -12.03 -5.87
N LYS A 99 8.20 -13.31 -5.85
CA LYS A 99 7.31 -14.45 -5.60
C LYS A 99 6.80 -14.43 -4.16
N LEU A 100 7.70 -14.21 -3.22
CA LEU A 100 7.37 -14.17 -1.80
C LEU A 100 6.54 -12.93 -1.45
N ARG A 101 6.82 -11.78 -2.10
CA ARG A 101 6.05 -10.54 -1.96
C ARG A 101 4.59 -10.76 -2.37
N ASN A 102 4.33 -11.44 -3.51
CA ASN A 102 2.97 -11.77 -3.95
C ASN A 102 2.22 -12.65 -2.95
N GLN A 103 2.89 -13.66 -2.39
CA GLN A 103 2.31 -14.51 -1.36
C GLN A 103 1.97 -13.70 -0.09
N MET A 104 2.91 -12.87 0.35
CA MET A 104 2.73 -12.08 1.57
C MET A 104 1.65 -11.01 1.45
N ARG A 105 1.43 -10.43 0.26
CA ARG A 105 0.27 -9.53 0.02
C ARG A 105 -1.05 -10.25 0.30
N THR A 106 -1.20 -11.45 -0.22
CA THR A 106 -2.40 -12.26 0.03
C THR A 106 -2.58 -12.58 1.52
N GLU A 107 -1.48 -12.89 2.21
CA GLU A 107 -1.52 -13.15 3.66
C GLU A 107 -1.88 -11.90 4.47
N ILE A 108 -1.33 -10.73 4.13
CA ILE A 108 -1.68 -9.46 4.79
C ILE A 108 -3.17 -9.14 4.60
N LYS A 109 -3.71 -9.32 3.39
CA LYS A 109 -5.14 -9.09 3.13
C LYS A 109 -6.03 -10.03 3.97
N ARG A 110 -5.67 -11.30 4.04
CA ARG A 110 -6.37 -12.28 4.91
C ARG A 110 -6.27 -11.92 6.40
N LEU A 111 -5.07 -11.45 6.80
CA LEU A 111 -4.86 -11.01 8.17
C LEU A 111 -5.74 -9.81 8.51
N HIS A 112 -5.75 -8.78 7.66
CA HIS A 112 -6.60 -7.60 7.84
C HIS A 112 -8.08 -7.99 8.03
N GLN A 113 -8.59 -8.89 7.18
CA GLN A 113 -9.97 -9.40 7.30
C GLN A 113 -10.25 -10.12 8.63
N LYS A 114 -9.23 -10.81 9.21
CA LYS A 114 -9.39 -11.50 10.49
C LYS A 114 -9.29 -10.58 11.70
N VAL A 115 -8.38 -9.60 11.65
CA VAL A 115 -8.08 -8.72 12.82
C VAL A 115 -9.00 -7.52 12.88
N GLN A 116 -9.54 -7.08 11.73
CA GLN A 116 -10.46 -5.94 11.59
C GLN A 116 -9.98 -4.65 12.28
N THR A 117 -8.67 -4.46 12.31
CA THR A 117 -8.03 -3.29 12.93
C THR A 117 -7.50 -2.37 11.83
N THR A 118 -7.58 -1.07 12.02
CA THR A 118 -7.03 -0.08 11.07
C THR A 118 -5.54 -0.34 10.83
N ILE A 119 -5.14 -0.37 9.56
CA ILE A 119 -3.75 -0.49 9.12
C ILE A 119 -3.36 0.77 8.36
N VAL A 120 -2.35 1.48 8.82
CA VAL A 120 -1.64 2.50 8.04
C VAL A 120 -0.44 1.81 7.39
N TYR A 121 -0.43 1.74 6.08
CA TYR A 121 0.56 0.99 5.30
C TYR A 121 1.36 1.95 4.41
N VAL A 122 2.65 2.04 4.63
CA VAL A 122 3.58 2.81 3.79
C VAL A 122 4.21 1.88 2.77
N THR A 123 4.18 2.25 1.50
CA THR A 123 4.80 1.51 0.40
C THR A 123 5.16 2.44 -0.75
N HIS A 124 6.18 2.07 -1.52
CA HIS A 124 6.49 2.64 -2.83
C HIS A 124 6.03 1.72 -3.98
N ASP A 125 5.46 0.56 -3.67
CA ASP A 125 4.94 -0.41 -4.67
C ASP A 125 3.46 -0.14 -4.94
N GLN A 126 3.15 0.30 -6.17
CA GLN A 126 1.77 0.58 -6.59
C GLN A 126 0.86 -0.65 -6.49
N VAL A 127 1.38 -1.84 -6.79
CA VAL A 127 0.57 -3.06 -6.75
C VAL A 127 0.16 -3.39 -5.32
N GLU A 128 1.04 -3.11 -4.33
CA GLU A 128 0.68 -3.22 -2.92
C GLU A 128 -0.44 -2.24 -2.56
N ALA A 129 -0.26 -0.95 -2.91
CA ALA A 129 -1.24 0.08 -2.63
C ALA A 129 -2.60 -0.26 -3.26
N MET A 130 -2.64 -0.57 -4.56
CA MET A 130 -3.86 -0.84 -5.31
C MET A 130 -4.59 -2.13 -4.88
N THR A 131 -3.87 -3.12 -4.34
CA THR A 131 -4.46 -4.41 -3.97
C THR A 131 -4.83 -4.54 -2.50
N LEU A 132 -4.13 -3.84 -1.62
CA LEU A 132 -4.31 -3.97 -0.17
C LEU A 132 -5.21 -2.89 0.41
N ALA A 133 -5.13 -1.66 -0.09
CA ALA A 133 -5.75 -0.52 0.54
C ALA A 133 -7.25 -0.40 0.23
N ASP A 134 -8.01 0.08 1.22
CA ASP A 134 -9.37 0.61 1.06
C ASP A 134 -9.31 2.09 0.60
N ARG A 135 -8.31 2.83 1.08
CA ARG A 135 -8.00 4.21 0.68
C ARG A 135 -6.49 4.40 0.53
N ILE A 136 -6.10 5.15 -0.49
CA ILE A 136 -4.71 5.49 -0.77
C ILE A 136 -4.52 7.00 -0.60
N VAL A 137 -3.41 7.38 0.00
CA VAL A 137 -2.92 8.76 0.08
C VAL A 137 -1.67 8.84 -0.79
N ILE A 138 -1.76 9.57 -1.91
CA ILE A 138 -0.59 9.83 -2.76
C ILE A 138 0.08 11.10 -2.29
N MET A 139 1.40 11.01 -2.04
CA MET A 139 2.22 12.11 -1.58
C MET A 139 3.35 12.39 -2.56
N LYS A 140 3.67 13.67 -2.73
CA LYS A 140 4.83 14.15 -3.48
C LYS A 140 5.45 15.32 -2.71
N ASP A 141 6.76 15.28 -2.51
CA ASP A 141 7.53 16.35 -1.84
C ASP A 141 6.93 16.79 -0.49
N GLY A 142 6.39 15.82 0.28
CA GLY A 142 5.75 16.06 1.58
C GLY A 142 4.32 16.60 1.51
N ILE A 143 3.75 16.79 0.32
CA ILE A 143 2.40 17.30 0.10
C ILE A 143 1.49 16.16 -0.38
N ILE A 144 0.23 16.18 0.08
CA ILE A 144 -0.79 15.24 -0.38
C ILE A 144 -1.30 15.71 -1.76
N GLU A 145 -1.11 14.89 -2.78
CA GLU A 145 -1.59 15.13 -4.14
C GLU A 145 -3.05 14.70 -4.31
N GLN A 146 -3.40 13.52 -3.80
CA GLN A 146 -4.77 13.01 -3.85
C GLN A 146 -5.00 11.95 -2.79
N ILE A 147 -6.24 11.87 -2.29
CA ILE A 147 -6.74 10.80 -1.42
C ILE A 147 -7.99 10.22 -2.08
N GLY A 148 -8.04 8.89 -2.18
CA GLY A 148 -9.20 8.20 -2.76
C GLY A 148 -9.10 6.69 -2.63
N THR A 149 -10.11 6.00 -3.12
CA THR A 149 -10.07 4.56 -3.34
C THR A 149 -9.10 4.23 -4.48
N PRO A 150 -8.58 2.99 -4.57
CA PRO A 150 -7.75 2.59 -5.71
C PRO A 150 -8.38 2.92 -7.07
N LEU A 151 -9.68 2.68 -7.23
CA LEU A 151 -10.40 2.93 -8.49
C LEU A 151 -10.50 4.43 -8.80
N GLU A 152 -10.84 5.28 -7.82
CA GLU A 152 -10.89 6.73 -8.01
C GLU A 152 -9.56 7.31 -8.46
N LEU A 153 -8.44 6.85 -7.85
CA LEU A 153 -7.10 7.32 -8.24
C LEU A 153 -6.71 6.87 -9.65
N PHE A 154 -7.21 5.73 -10.09
CA PHE A 154 -6.94 5.19 -11.41
C PHE A 154 -7.79 5.86 -12.49
N GLU A 155 -9.09 6.02 -12.27
CA GLU A 155 -10.05 6.55 -13.25
C GLU A 155 -10.09 8.07 -13.30
N THR A 156 -9.94 8.73 -12.14
CA THR A 156 -10.08 10.18 -12.00
C THR A 156 -8.89 10.82 -11.28
N PRO A 157 -7.67 10.70 -11.84
CA PRO A 157 -6.49 11.31 -11.23
C PRO A 157 -6.61 12.84 -11.20
N ALA A 158 -6.34 13.44 -10.05
CA ALA A 158 -6.46 14.88 -9.84
C ALA A 158 -5.32 15.69 -10.48
N THR A 159 -4.14 15.08 -10.64
CA THR A 159 -2.96 15.75 -11.18
C THR A 159 -2.24 14.88 -12.22
N LYS A 160 -1.42 15.51 -13.08
CA LYS A 160 -0.54 14.79 -14.02
C LYS A 160 0.37 13.80 -13.30
N PHE A 161 0.83 14.16 -12.11
CA PHE A 161 1.65 13.27 -11.27
C PHE A 161 0.88 12.00 -10.90
N VAL A 162 -0.32 12.12 -10.35
CA VAL A 162 -1.15 10.96 -9.98
C VAL A 162 -1.47 10.10 -11.20
N ALA A 163 -1.83 10.71 -12.33
CA ALA A 163 -2.13 10.01 -13.57
C ALA A 163 -0.97 9.13 -14.08
N THR A 164 0.26 9.65 -13.99
CA THR A 164 1.47 8.92 -14.42
C THR A 164 2.04 8.01 -13.35
N PHE A 165 1.76 8.28 -12.08
CA PHE A 165 2.23 7.46 -10.97
C PHE A 165 1.38 6.19 -10.79
N ILE A 166 0.05 6.27 -11.00
CA ILE A 166 -0.87 5.14 -10.80
C ILE A 166 -1.12 4.40 -12.12
N GLY A 167 -0.88 3.10 -12.12
CA GLY A 167 -1.12 2.21 -13.25
C GLY A 167 0.16 1.56 -13.79
N SER A 168 0.03 0.35 -14.30
CA SER A 168 1.11 -0.40 -14.94
C SER A 168 0.56 -1.11 -16.20
N PRO A 169 0.85 -0.57 -17.39
CA PRO A 169 1.67 0.59 -17.70
C PRO A 169 1.07 1.92 -17.19
N SER A 170 1.93 2.93 -17.03
CA SER A 170 1.50 4.28 -16.64
C SER A 170 0.67 4.93 -17.74
N MET A 171 -0.13 5.96 -17.39
CA MET A 171 -0.89 6.74 -18.36
C MET A 171 0.06 7.43 -19.35
N ASN A 172 -0.23 7.29 -20.64
CA ASN A 172 0.45 8.06 -21.69
C ASN A 172 -0.05 9.51 -21.64
N MET A 173 0.88 10.47 -21.72
CA MET A 173 0.56 11.89 -21.66
C MET A 173 1.12 12.57 -22.90
N ILE A 174 0.26 13.29 -23.64
CA ILE A 174 0.63 14.04 -24.84
C ILE A 174 0.25 15.49 -24.63
N ASP A 175 1.23 16.39 -24.73
CA ASP A 175 0.96 17.82 -24.70
C ASP A 175 0.29 18.24 -26.01
N SER A 176 -0.82 18.97 -25.91
CA SER A 176 -1.71 19.30 -27.02
C SER A 176 -2.26 20.70 -26.85
N THR A 177 -2.70 21.30 -27.98
CA THR A 177 -3.41 22.59 -28.00
C THR A 177 -4.83 22.36 -28.48
N VAL A 178 -5.80 23.02 -27.86
CA VAL A 178 -7.20 22.96 -28.28
C VAL A 178 -7.38 23.85 -29.52
N GLU A 179 -7.78 23.27 -30.62
CA GLU A 179 -8.03 23.97 -31.87
C GLU A 179 -9.44 23.74 -32.35
N LYS A 180 -10.01 24.75 -33.07
CA LYS A 180 -11.29 24.60 -33.75
C LYS A 180 -11.03 24.33 -35.25
N ILE A 181 -11.40 23.14 -35.70
CA ILE A 181 -11.30 22.71 -37.07
C ILE A 181 -12.74 22.57 -37.60
N GLU A 182 -13.09 23.33 -38.61
CA GLU A 182 -14.48 23.49 -39.07
C GLU A 182 -15.39 23.93 -37.91
N ASP A 183 -16.26 23.06 -37.42
CA ASP A 183 -17.21 23.36 -36.34
C ASP A 183 -17.03 22.46 -35.10
N ARG A 184 -15.85 21.78 -34.98
CA ARG A 184 -15.53 20.87 -33.89
C ARG A 184 -14.21 21.24 -33.20
N LEU A 185 -14.12 20.90 -31.91
CA LEU A 185 -12.89 21.06 -31.16
C LEU A 185 -12.04 19.81 -31.25
N PHE A 186 -10.76 20.03 -31.52
CA PHE A 186 -9.72 18.99 -31.57
C PHE A 186 -8.57 19.35 -30.62
N LEU A 187 -7.86 18.33 -30.21
CA LEU A 187 -6.57 18.43 -29.53
C LEU A 187 -5.50 18.19 -30.58
N THR A 188 -4.76 19.22 -30.95
CA THR A 188 -3.68 19.13 -31.91
C THR A 188 -2.37 18.96 -31.16
N THR A 189 -1.65 17.86 -31.42
CA THR A 189 -0.32 17.58 -30.85
C THR A 189 0.77 18.30 -31.62
N GLU A 190 1.99 18.43 -31.04
CA GLU A 190 3.14 18.98 -31.80
C GLU A 190 3.48 18.18 -33.08
N GLY A 191 3.13 16.89 -33.13
CA GLY A 191 3.29 16.02 -34.29
C GLY A 191 2.16 16.15 -35.33
N GLY A 192 1.20 17.06 -35.15
CA GLY A 192 0.08 17.28 -36.09
C GLY A 192 -1.02 16.21 -36.00
N ILE A 193 -1.05 15.39 -34.94
CA ILE A 193 -2.14 14.45 -34.72
C ILE A 193 -3.33 15.20 -34.15
N GLU A 194 -4.49 15.04 -34.77
CA GLU A 194 -5.76 15.66 -34.37
C GLU A 194 -6.62 14.62 -33.63
N ILE A 195 -6.96 14.90 -32.39
CA ILE A 195 -7.80 14.04 -31.54
C ILE A 195 -9.08 14.78 -31.21
N PRO A 196 -10.27 14.29 -31.57
CA PRO A 196 -11.51 14.98 -31.26
C PRO A 196 -11.75 15.13 -29.78
N VAL A 197 -12.10 16.33 -29.31
CA VAL A 197 -12.43 16.55 -27.89
C VAL A 197 -13.71 15.75 -27.54
N PRO A 198 -13.69 14.91 -26.48
CA PRO A 198 -14.88 14.19 -26.07
C PRO A 198 -16.04 15.14 -25.73
N LYS A 199 -17.27 14.77 -26.14
CA LYS A 199 -18.47 15.59 -25.89
C LYS A 199 -18.65 16.00 -24.41
N SER A 200 -18.28 15.12 -23.49
CA SER A 200 -18.33 15.36 -22.02
C SER A 200 -17.36 16.45 -21.53
N LYS A 201 -16.36 16.81 -22.35
CA LYS A 201 -15.31 17.79 -22.01
C LYS A 201 -15.39 19.08 -22.78
N LEU A 202 -16.33 19.22 -23.73
CA LEU A 202 -16.45 20.41 -24.59
C LEU A 202 -16.63 21.72 -23.80
N SER A 203 -17.34 21.68 -22.68
CA SER A 203 -17.57 22.85 -21.83
C SER A 203 -16.39 23.18 -20.86
N SER A 204 -15.38 22.34 -20.82
CA SER A 204 -14.25 22.48 -19.88
C SER A 204 -12.96 22.91 -20.57
N VAL A 205 -12.98 23.17 -21.87
CA VAL A 205 -11.80 23.57 -22.66
C VAL A 205 -12.06 24.81 -23.50
N GLU A 206 -11.01 25.62 -23.68
CA GLU A 206 -11.06 26.86 -24.50
C GLU A 206 -10.12 26.74 -25.69
N ILE A 207 -10.49 27.39 -26.82
CA ILE A 207 -9.66 27.42 -28.03
C ILE A 207 -8.31 28.09 -27.69
N GLY A 208 -7.22 27.49 -28.12
CA GLY A 208 -5.85 27.93 -27.84
C GLY A 208 -5.31 27.48 -26.50
N GLN A 209 -6.11 26.81 -25.64
CA GLN A 209 -5.67 26.29 -24.39
C GLN A 209 -4.65 25.15 -24.59
N LYS A 210 -3.52 25.23 -23.89
CA LYS A 210 -2.54 24.13 -23.81
C LYS A 210 -2.95 23.17 -22.71
N ILE A 211 -3.11 21.91 -23.06
CA ILE A 211 -3.52 20.84 -22.13
C ILE A 211 -2.67 19.59 -22.33
N ALA A 212 -2.56 18.78 -21.31
CA ALA A 212 -2.02 17.44 -21.43
C ALA A 212 -3.16 16.44 -21.62
N PHE A 213 -3.18 15.77 -22.76
CA PHE A 213 -4.11 14.69 -23.05
C PHE A 213 -3.56 13.38 -22.50
N GLY A 214 -4.31 12.73 -21.60
CA GLY A 214 -3.94 11.44 -21.02
C GLY A 214 -4.82 10.32 -21.55
N PHE A 215 -4.22 9.18 -21.85
CA PHE A 215 -4.92 7.94 -22.17
C PHE A 215 -4.14 6.73 -21.64
N ARG A 216 -4.85 5.68 -21.29
CA ARG A 216 -4.24 4.41 -20.89
C ARG A 216 -4.13 3.47 -22.08
N ALA A 217 -3.18 2.52 -22.02
CA ALA A 217 -2.98 1.57 -23.12
C ALA A 217 -4.23 0.73 -23.40
N GLU A 218 -5.00 0.40 -22.37
CA GLU A 218 -6.26 -0.35 -22.45
C GLU A 218 -7.43 0.45 -23.09
N ASP A 219 -7.32 1.77 -23.17
CA ASP A 219 -8.35 2.64 -23.81
C ASP A 219 -8.25 2.61 -25.35
N ILE A 220 -7.12 2.10 -25.87
CA ILE A 220 -6.91 2.00 -27.33
C ILE A 220 -7.48 0.66 -27.79
N VAL A 221 -8.64 0.74 -28.42
CA VAL A 221 -9.27 -0.42 -29.08
C VAL A 221 -8.93 -0.37 -30.57
N PRO A 222 -8.47 -1.49 -31.20
CA PRO A 222 -8.19 -1.57 -32.64
C PRO A 222 -9.43 -1.43 -33.50
#